data_029236acc04cbeb4af8b584432cfd413
#
_entry.id   029236acc04cbeb4af8b584432cfd413
#
_cell.length_a   1.000
_cell.length_b   1.000
_cell.length_c   1.000
_cell.angle_alpha   90.00
_cell.angle_beta   90.00
_cell.angle_gamma   90.00
#
_symmetry.space_group_name_H-M   'P 1'
#
loop_
_entity.id
_entity.type
_entity.pdbx_description
1 polymer ?
#
loop_
_entity_poly.entity_id
_entity_poly.type
_entity_poly.pdbx_seq_one_letter_code
_entity_poly.pdbx_strand_id
1 'polypeptide(L)'
;MTPSASIIMDTTETNNAAATLELTKAPRKAPVLDVRDIPQAPGPEKGVLALMAMDPATYVGQCVTLGMTEDYFYLPAHKLLWRLFQARYNKNEPIDIVSITQALEDMHQLEAVGGSAGLAEIYTFTTTGAYFEHYLNILKDKFILRSIIDIANQSTTQAFDNPDDVAELLDSVETHLFQIRARYHSAKDEHRQASIRKQAVTT
;
A
#
# COMPACT_ATOMS: atom_id res chain seq x y z
N MET A 1 -90.78 -20.49 12.88
CA MET A 1 -91.36 -20.35 11.52
C MET A 1 -90.16 -20.11 10.60
N THR A 2 -89.82 -21.17 9.91
CA THR A 2 -89.05 -21.19 8.67
C THR A 2 -89.85 -20.50 7.58
N PRO A 3 -89.40 -20.22 6.36
CA PRO A 3 -88.30 -20.86 5.63
C PRO A 3 -87.47 -19.88 4.78
N SER A 4 -86.42 -20.35 4.27
CA SER A 4 -86.20 -20.83 2.89
C SER A 4 -85.29 -19.92 2.07
N ALA A 5 -84.25 -20.49 1.67
CA ALA A 5 -83.84 -20.99 0.37
C ALA A 5 -83.16 -19.94 -0.54
N SER A 6 -82.04 -20.20 -0.89
CA SER A 6 -81.54 -20.78 -2.16
C SER A 6 -81.00 -19.79 -3.19
N ILE A 7 -79.93 -20.15 -3.70
CA ILE A 7 -79.48 -20.32 -5.08
C ILE A 7 -78.29 -19.43 -5.45
N ILE A 8 -77.08 -20.00 -5.50
CA ILE A 8 -76.30 -20.58 -6.60
C ILE A 8 -75.82 -19.59 -7.66
N MET A 9 -74.57 -19.83 -7.98
CA MET A 9 -73.78 -19.56 -9.18
C MET A 9 -72.80 -18.44 -8.97
N ASP A 10 -71.55 -18.74 -8.83
CA ASP A 10 -70.58 -19.38 -9.75
C ASP A 10 -69.95 -18.38 -10.69
N THR A 11 -68.68 -18.63 -10.87
CA THR A 11 -67.74 -18.04 -11.82
C THR A 11 -67.12 -16.71 -11.38
N THR A 12 -65.89 -16.57 -11.25
CA THR A 12 -64.72 -16.96 -12.05
C THR A 12 -63.47 -16.69 -11.27
N GLU A 13 -62.59 -17.65 -11.35
CA GLU A 13 -61.15 -17.47 -11.05
C GLU A 13 -60.59 -16.27 -11.78
N THR A 14 -59.91 -15.43 -11.07
CA THR A 14 -58.77 -14.74 -11.60
C THR A 14 -57.67 -14.79 -10.56
N ASN A 15 -56.84 -15.73 -10.82
CA ASN A 15 -55.50 -15.94 -10.33
C ASN A 15 -54.74 -14.62 -10.40
N ASN A 16 -54.45 -13.99 -9.27
CA ASN A 16 -53.42 -12.99 -9.18
C ASN A 16 -52.53 -13.32 -8.01
N ALA A 17 -51.69 -14.31 -8.27
CA ALA A 17 -50.51 -14.58 -7.43
C ALA A 17 -49.55 -13.39 -7.54
N ALA A 18 -49.85 -12.33 -6.79
CA ALA A 18 -48.85 -11.36 -6.46
C ALA A 18 -47.82 -12.08 -5.61
N ALA A 19 -46.81 -12.61 -6.28
CA ALA A 19 -45.58 -13.09 -5.64
C ALA A 19 -44.98 -11.92 -4.87
N THR A 20 -45.29 -11.86 -3.60
CA THR A 20 -44.55 -11.04 -2.64
C THR A 20 -43.14 -11.63 -2.55
N LEU A 21 -42.25 -11.11 -3.40
CA LEU A 21 -40.81 -11.30 -3.22
C LEU A 21 -40.45 -10.63 -1.89
N GLU A 22 -40.61 -11.36 -0.81
CA GLU A 22 -39.90 -11.08 0.42
C GLU A 22 -38.42 -11.20 0.09
N LEU A 23 -37.77 -10.07 -0.28
CA LEU A 23 -36.37 -9.92 -0.15
C LEU A 23 -36.05 -10.06 1.36
N THR A 24 -35.81 -11.29 1.79
CA THR A 24 -35.11 -11.56 3.03
C THR A 24 -33.74 -10.97 2.87
N LYS A 25 -33.63 -9.67 3.19
CA LYS A 25 -32.38 -8.95 3.35
C LYS A 25 -31.69 -9.61 4.52
N ALA A 26 -30.87 -10.63 4.22
CA ALA A 26 -29.95 -11.19 5.20
C ALA A 26 -29.26 -10.00 5.88
N PRO A 27 -29.19 -9.95 7.21
CA PRO A 27 -28.51 -8.86 7.88
C PRO A 27 -27.10 -8.79 7.29
N ARG A 28 -26.79 -7.71 6.57
CA ARG A 28 -25.42 -7.42 6.17
C ARG A 28 -24.65 -7.38 7.47
N LYS A 29 -23.87 -8.43 7.73
CA LYS A 29 -22.90 -8.47 8.82
C LYS A 29 -22.12 -7.16 8.67
N ALA A 30 -22.29 -6.25 9.63
CA ALA A 30 -21.46 -5.05 9.67
C ALA A 30 -20.02 -5.51 9.47
N PRO A 31 -19.22 -4.83 8.65
CA PRO A 31 -17.84 -5.23 8.48
C PRO A 31 -17.26 -5.22 9.89
N VAL A 32 -17.02 -6.41 10.44
CA VAL A 32 -16.15 -6.57 11.58
C VAL A 32 -14.87 -5.90 11.04
N LEU A 33 -14.46 -4.80 11.65
CA LEU A 33 -13.12 -4.27 11.47
C LEU A 33 -12.20 -5.39 11.97
N ASP A 34 -11.99 -6.33 11.07
CA ASP A 34 -10.98 -7.36 11.21
C ASP A 34 -9.70 -6.56 11.38
N VAL A 35 -9.03 -6.70 12.51
CA VAL A 35 -7.73 -6.07 12.76
C VAL A 35 -6.76 -6.75 11.81
N ARG A 36 -6.87 -6.37 10.53
CA ARG A 36 -5.98 -6.88 9.49
C ARG A 36 -4.66 -6.16 9.66
N ASP A 37 -3.61 -6.92 9.70
CA ASP A 37 -2.27 -6.36 9.70
C ASP A 37 -2.09 -5.48 8.46
N ILE A 38 -1.62 -4.26 8.68
CA ILE A 38 -1.29 -3.35 7.58
C ILE A 38 -0.23 -4.01 6.70
N PRO A 39 -0.38 -3.98 5.36
CA PRO A 39 0.57 -4.59 4.45
C PRO A 39 1.99 -4.10 4.66
N GLN A 40 2.87 -4.96 5.13
CA GLN A 40 4.26 -4.66 5.48
C GLN A 40 5.19 -5.81 5.09
N ALA A 41 6.48 -5.55 5.01
CA ALA A 41 7.52 -6.54 4.72
C ALA A 41 8.85 -6.15 5.37
N PRO A 42 9.01 -6.26 6.71
CA PRO A 42 10.20 -5.81 7.43
C PRO A 42 11.51 -6.44 6.95
N GLY A 43 11.49 -7.73 6.61
CA GLY A 43 12.67 -8.43 6.09
C GLY A 43 13.18 -7.86 4.77
N PRO A 44 12.34 -7.77 3.71
CA PRO A 44 12.68 -7.07 2.48
C PRO A 44 13.09 -5.62 2.66
N GLU A 45 12.46 -4.86 3.58
CA GLU A 45 12.86 -3.49 3.91
C GLU A 45 14.30 -3.44 4.43
N LYS A 46 14.63 -4.30 5.40
CA LYS A 46 15.99 -4.44 5.91
C LYS A 46 16.96 -4.84 4.80
N GLY A 47 16.58 -5.78 3.93
CA GLY A 47 17.41 -6.23 2.82
C GLY A 47 17.76 -5.12 1.84
N VAL A 48 16.80 -4.26 1.50
CA VAL A 48 17.02 -3.10 0.63
C VAL A 48 17.97 -2.09 1.30
N LEU A 49 17.74 -1.76 2.58
CA LEU A 49 18.61 -0.84 3.33
C LEU A 49 20.03 -1.38 3.49
N ALA A 50 20.19 -2.67 3.75
CA ALA A 50 21.49 -3.32 3.84
C ALA A 50 22.29 -3.22 2.52
N LEU A 51 21.62 -3.45 1.38
CA LEU A 51 22.25 -3.31 0.07
C LEU A 51 22.59 -1.84 -0.23
N MET A 52 21.75 -0.89 0.15
CA MET A 52 22.03 0.54 0.06
C MET A 52 23.26 0.94 0.89
N ALA A 53 23.39 0.38 2.08
CA ALA A 53 24.55 0.62 2.95
C ALA A 53 25.83 -0.01 2.41
N MET A 54 25.74 -1.15 1.72
CA MET A 54 26.86 -1.87 1.14
C MET A 54 27.42 -1.19 -0.12
N ASP A 55 26.56 -0.75 -1.02
CA ASP A 55 26.92 -0.01 -2.24
C ASP A 55 25.92 1.12 -2.50
N PRO A 56 26.11 2.27 -1.83
CA PRO A 56 25.22 3.41 -1.96
C PRO A 56 25.12 3.95 -3.38
N ALA A 57 26.25 3.96 -4.12
CA ALA A 57 26.29 4.51 -5.47
C ALA A 57 25.33 3.74 -6.41
N THR A 58 25.30 2.44 -6.30
CA THR A 58 24.43 1.58 -7.09
C THR A 58 22.99 1.59 -6.56
N TYR A 59 22.77 1.26 -5.30
CA TYR A 59 21.41 0.94 -4.82
C TYR A 59 20.61 2.17 -4.37
N VAL A 60 21.24 3.15 -3.72
CA VAL A 60 20.57 4.42 -3.44
C VAL A 60 20.29 5.17 -4.74
N GLY A 61 21.28 5.20 -5.66
CA GLY A 61 21.14 5.82 -6.97
C GLY A 61 19.98 5.23 -7.79
N GLN A 62 19.83 3.91 -7.80
CA GLN A 62 18.70 3.25 -8.47
C GLN A 62 17.37 3.66 -7.84
N CYS A 63 17.25 3.65 -6.52
CA CYS A 63 16.02 4.03 -5.83
C CYS A 63 15.64 5.49 -6.04
N VAL A 64 16.62 6.40 -6.05
CA VAL A 64 16.39 7.82 -6.36
C VAL A 64 15.91 7.99 -7.79
N THR A 65 16.52 7.29 -8.76
CA THR A 65 16.10 7.31 -10.17
C THR A 65 14.68 6.79 -10.35
N LEU A 66 14.28 5.75 -9.61
CA LEU A 66 12.93 5.19 -9.60
C LEU A 66 11.91 6.08 -8.86
N GLY A 67 12.31 7.23 -8.33
CA GLY A 67 11.43 8.11 -7.57
C GLY A 67 10.91 7.49 -6.26
N MET A 68 11.70 6.59 -5.65
CA MET A 68 11.32 5.95 -4.39
C MET A 68 11.22 7.00 -3.27
N THR A 69 10.12 6.93 -2.52
CA THR A 69 9.86 7.76 -1.34
C THR A 69 9.97 6.94 -0.05
N GLU A 70 10.00 7.61 1.10
CA GLU A 70 10.00 6.95 2.40
C GLU A 70 8.78 6.07 2.65
N ASP A 71 7.66 6.31 1.95
CA ASP A 71 6.41 5.56 2.10
C ASP A 71 6.49 4.12 1.57
N TYR A 72 7.51 3.79 0.81
CA TYR A 72 7.81 2.40 0.46
C TYR A 72 8.14 1.56 1.69
N PHE A 73 8.70 2.18 2.72
CA PHE A 73 8.97 1.55 4.00
C PHE A 73 7.76 1.66 4.93
N TYR A 74 7.54 0.64 5.72
CA TYR A 74 6.50 0.64 6.76
C TYR A 74 7.07 1.09 8.11
N LEU A 75 8.24 0.54 8.48
CA LEU A 75 8.84 0.82 9.78
C LEU A 75 9.37 2.25 9.85
N PRO A 76 9.02 3.04 10.90
CA PRO A 76 9.52 4.40 11.07
C PRO A 76 11.05 4.49 11.07
N ALA A 77 11.73 3.51 11.67
CA ALA A 77 13.19 3.40 11.66
C ALA A 77 13.75 3.30 10.23
N HIS A 78 13.11 2.49 9.38
CA HIS A 78 13.52 2.31 8.00
C HIS A 78 13.23 3.54 7.14
N LYS A 79 12.11 4.23 7.37
CA LYS A 79 11.80 5.53 6.75
C LYS A 79 12.88 6.57 7.05
N LEU A 80 13.28 6.65 8.32
CA LEU A 80 14.32 7.56 8.77
C LEU A 80 15.68 7.25 8.10
N LEU A 81 16.07 5.98 8.05
CA LEU A 81 17.30 5.56 7.39
C LEU A 81 17.29 5.87 5.89
N TRP A 82 16.18 5.62 5.20
CA TRP A 82 16.05 5.98 3.79
C TRP A 82 16.24 7.48 3.56
N ARG A 83 15.54 8.34 4.33
CA ARG A 83 15.71 9.81 4.24
C ARG A 83 17.16 10.24 4.44
N LEU A 84 17.83 9.64 5.42
CA LEU A 84 19.22 9.96 5.71
C LEU A 84 20.15 9.50 4.57
N PHE A 85 19.98 8.28 4.09
CA PHE A 85 20.76 7.76 2.95
C PHE A 85 20.55 8.60 1.69
N GLN A 86 19.32 8.93 1.35
CA GLN A 86 19.01 9.79 0.21
C GLN A 86 19.61 11.18 0.34
N ALA A 87 19.51 11.80 1.52
CA ALA A 87 20.07 13.13 1.78
C ALA A 87 21.60 13.15 1.62
N ARG A 88 22.29 12.15 2.17
CA ARG A 88 23.75 12.03 2.07
C ARG A 88 24.19 11.68 0.65
N TYR A 89 23.47 10.79 -0.02
CA TYR A 89 23.73 10.46 -1.42
C TYR A 89 23.69 11.70 -2.31
N ASN A 90 22.67 12.53 -2.15
CA ASN A 90 22.51 13.78 -2.92
C ASN A 90 23.61 14.81 -2.66
N LYS A 91 24.26 14.74 -1.49
CA LYS A 91 25.39 15.60 -1.11
C LYS A 91 26.76 14.96 -1.39
N ASN A 92 26.80 13.75 -1.93
CA ASN A 92 28.02 12.94 -2.07
C ASN A 92 28.77 12.73 -0.74
N GLU A 93 28.03 12.61 0.36
CA GLU A 93 28.55 12.32 1.70
C GLU A 93 28.63 10.80 1.94
N PRO A 94 29.56 10.32 2.79
CA PRO A 94 29.71 8.90 3.09
C PRO A 94 28.44 8.30 3.73
N ILE A 95 28.10 7.07 3.36
CA ILE A 95 27.00 6.27 3.93
C ILE A 95 27.59 5.01 4.56
N ASP A 96 28.54 5.18 5.46
CA ASP A 96 29.09 4.13 6.30
C ASP A 96 28.49 4.18 7.72
N ILE A 97 28.67 3.07 8.46
CA ILE A 97 28.05 2.94 9.78
C ILE A 97 28.46 4.04 10.76
N VAL A 98 29.72 4.50 10.71
CA VAL A 98 30.22 5.54 11.63
C VAL A 98 29.59 6.89 11.30
N SER A 99 29.60 7.26 10.01
CA SER A 99 29.02 8.52 9.54
C SER A 99 27.51 8.59 9.77
N ILE A 100 26.79 7.47 9.61
CA ILE A 100 25.34 7.40 9.85
C ILE A 100 25.04 7.42 11.35
N THR A 101 25.82 6.73 12.18
CA THR A 101 25.66 6.80 13.64
C THR A 101 25.82 8.24 14.14
N GLN A 102 26.88 8.92 13.73
CA GLN A 102 27.12 10.32 14.13
C GLN A 102 25.97 11.23 13.69
N ALA A 103 25.50 11.09 12.45
CA ALA A 103 24.38 11.90 11.96
C ALA A 103 23.08 11.66 12.74
N LEU A 104 22.82 10.41 13.16
CA LEU A 104 21.65 10.08 13.99
C LEU A 104 21.80 10.60 15.43
N GLU A 105 23.01 10.60 15.99
CA GLU A 105 23.31 11.21 17.29
C GLU A 105 23.11 12.73 17.26
N ASP A 106 23.63 13.40 16.25
CA ASP A 106 23.49 14.85 16.06
C ASP A 106 22.02 15.27 15.92
N MET A 107 21.20 14.41 15.32
CA MET A 107 19.74 14.61 15.21
C MET A 107 18.95 14.12 16.43
N HIS A 108 19.60 13.56 17.45
CA HIS A 108 18.94 12.90 18.60
C HIS A 108 17.95 11.81 18.21
N GLN A 109 18.24 11.07 17.12
CA GLN A 109 17.35 10.05 16.56
C GLN A 109 17.98 8.64 16.52
N LEU A 110 19.12 8.43 17.15
CA LEU A 110 19.78 7.11 17.16
C LEU A 110 18.86 6.03 17.80
N GLU A 111 18.17 6.37 18.87
CA GLU A 111 17.23 5.44 19.53
C GLU A 111 16.01 5.09 18.65
N ALA A 112 15.61 5.98 17.75
CA ALA A 112 14.49 5.73 16.84
C ALA A 112 14.78 4.61 15.82
N VAL A 113 16.07 4.31 15.59
CA VAL A 113 16.50 3.20 14.71
C VAL A 113 16.92 1.96 15.50
N GLY A 114 16.65 1.93 16.81
CA GLY A 114 17.04 0.83 17.70
C GLY A 114 18.45 0.96 18.26
N GLY A 115 18.97 2.18 18.37
CA GLY A 115 20.30 2.48 18.85
C GLY A 115 21.40 1.96 17.91
N SER A 116 22.63 1.94 18.40
CA SER A 116 23.77 1.39 17.65
C SER A 116 23.57 -0.09 17.27
N ALA A 117 22.83 -0.86 18.08
CA ALA A 117 22.56 -2.26 17.81
C ALA A 117 21.62 -2.43 16.61
N GLY A 118 20.53 -1.64 16.53
CA GLY A 118 19.60 -1.67 15.40
C GLY A 118 20.27 -1.25 14.09
N LEU A 119 21.13 -0.23 14.16
CA LEU A 119 21.90 0.18 12.99
C LEU A 119 22.90 -0.90 12.57
N ALA A 120 23.64 -1.51 13.51
CA ALA A 120 24.54 -2.62 13.22
C ALA A 120 23.82 -3.81 12.57
N GLU A 121 22.58 -4.09 12.98
CA GLU A 121 21.76 -5.14 12.39
C GLU A 121 21.46 -4.90 10.89
N ILE A 122 21.28 -3.64 10.48
CA ILE A 122 21.13 -3.28 9.05
C ILE A 122 22.45 -3.52 8.30
N TYR A 123 23.57 -3.01 8.82
CA TYR A 123 24.87 -3.09 8.15
C TYR A 123 25.45 -4.52 8.10
N THR A 124 25.06 -5.39 9.02
CA THR A 124 25.50 -6.78 9.07
C THR A 124 24.50 -7.76 8.44
N PHE A 125 23.35 -7.27 7.97
CA PHE A 125 22.35 -8.12 7.34
C PHE A 125 22.89 -8.73 6.05
N THR A 126 23.06 -10.05 6.05
CA THR A 126 23.63 -10.78 4.91
C THR A 126 22.59 -10.93 3.81
N THR A 127 22.83 -10.27 2.69
CA THR A 127 22.02 -10.42 1.48
C THR A 127 22.89 -10.28 0.24
N THR A 128 22.35 -10.59 -0.91
CA THR A 128 23.03 -10.46 -2.20
C THR A 128 22.30 -9.48 -3.10
N GLY A 129 23.05 -8.72 -3.89
CA GLY A 129 22.50 -7.79 -4.87
C GLY A 129 21.53 -8.44 -5.88
N ALA A 130 21.63 -9.76 -6.07
CA ALA A 130 20.69 -10.49 -6.93
C ALA A 130 19.23 -10.41 -6.44
N TYR A 131 19.02 -10.20 -5.13
CA TYR A 131 17.67 -10.08 -4.56
C TYR A 131 17.16 -8.65 -4.46
N PHE A 132 17.96 -7.65 -4.80
CA PHE A 132 17.59 -6.25 -4.68
C PHE A 132 16.28 -5.92 -5.39
N GLU A 133 16.17 -6.26 -6.67
CA GLU A 133 14.97 -6.01 -7.46
C GLU A 133 13.74 -6.78 -6.92
N HIS A 134 13.95 -8.00 -6.43
CA HIS A 134 12.89 -8.78 -5.80
C HIS A 134 12.36 -8.11 -4.53
N TYR A 135 13.25 -7.66 -3.64
CA TYR A 135 12.85 -6.96 -2.42
C TYR A 135 12.17 -5.62 -2.74
N LEU A 136 12.72 -4.86 -3.68
CA LEU A 136 12.16 -3.59 -4.11
C LEU A 136 10.73 -3.74 -4.66
N ASN A 137 10.46 -4.79 -5.43
CA ASN A 137 9.12 -5.10 -5.91
C ASN A 137 8.15 -5.44 -4.75
N ILE A 138 8.61 -6.19 -3.75
CA ILE A 138 7.81 -6.46 -2.55
C ILE A 138 7.46 -5.16 -1.82
N LEU A 139 8.44 -4.26 -1.62
CA LEU A 139 8.20 -2.97 -0.97
C LEU A 139 7.17 -2.16 -1.75
N LYS A 140 7.30 -2.11 -3.06
CA LYS A 140 6.38 -1.42 -3.95
C LYS A 140 4.97 -1.97 -3.85
N ASP A 141 4.79 -3.28 -3.91
CA ASP A 141 3.47 -3.90 -3.78
C ASP A 141 2.84 -3.57 -2.42
N LYS A 142 3.64 -3.63 -1.33
CA LYS A 142 3.14 -3.26 0.00
C LYS A 142 2.79 -1.79 0.12
N PHE A 143 3.58 -0.90 -0.49
CA PHE A 143 3.27 0.52 -0.57
C PHE A 143 1.95 0.78 -1.31
N ILE A 144 1.75 0.18 -2.48
CA ILE A 144 0.52 0.31 -3.27
C ILE A 144 -0.69 -0.18 -2.47
N LEU A 145 -0.59 -1.33 -1.80
CA LEU A 145 -1.68 -1.85 -0.96
C LEU A 145 -2.03 -0.89 0.18
N ARG A 146 -1.02 -0.30 0.86
CA ARG A 146 -1.25 0.72 1.89
C ARG A 146 -1.92 1.95 1.31
N SER A 147 -1.45 2.45 0.17
CA SER A 147 -2.04 3.61 -0.50
C SER A 147 -3.52 3.39 -0.88
N ILE A 148 -3.89 2.18 -1.31
CA ILE A 148 -5.29 1.84 -1.59
C ILE A 148 -6.12 1.85 -0.30
N ILE A 149 -5.58 1.29 0.80
CA ILE A 149 -6.25 1.29 2.10
C ILE A 149 -6.46 2.71 2.61
N ASP A 150 -5.45 3.57 2.49
CA ASP A 150 -5.51 4.96 2.94
C ASP A 150 -6.56 5.75 2.16
N ILE A 151 -6.60 5.61 0.83
CA ILE A 151 -7.63 6.27 -0.01
C ILE A 151 -9.02 5.75 0.34
N ALA A 152 -9.19 4.43 0.51
CA ALA A 152 -10.46 3.85 0.88
C ALA A 152 -10.96 4.39 2.23
N ASN A 153 -10.08 4.50 3.23
CA ASN A 153 -10.40 5.04 4.55
C ASN A 153 -10.76 6.52 4.47
N GLN A 154 -9.98 7.33 3.74
CA GLN A 154 -10.24 8.75 3.54
C GLN A 154 -11.58 8.97 2.83
N SER A 155 -11.81 8.24 1.73
CA SER A 155 -13.06 8.33 0.97
C SER A 155 -14.26 7.91 1.81
N THR A 156 -14.10 6.88 2.64
CA THR A 156 -15.15 6.43 3.57
C THR A 156 -15.49 7.51 4.59
N THR A 157 -14.47 8.12 5.20
CA THR A 157 -14.66 9.20 6.18
C THR A 157 -15.36 10.38 5.54
N GLN A 158 -14.88 10.86 4.39
CA GLN A 158 -15.48 11.98 3.67
C GLN A 158 -16.93 11.71 3.25
N ALA A 159 -17.25 10.48 2.85
CA ALA A 159 -18.61 10.10 2.49
C ALA A 159 -19.57 10.10 3.72
N PHE A 160 -19.07 9.72 4.91
CA PHE A 160 -19.85 9.80 6.14
C PHE A 160 -20.07 11.23 6.64
N ASP A 161 -19.12 12.13 6.37
CA ASP A 161 -19.23 13.55 6.71
C ASP A 161 -20.27 14.28 5.83
N ASN A 162 -20.88 13.56 4.87
CA ASN A 162 -21.95 14.04 4.00
C ASN A 162 -21.58 15.36 3.29
N PRO A 163 -20.59 15.32 2.37
CA PRO A 163 -20.08 16.53 1.72
C PRO A 163 -21.16 17.23 0.90
N ASP A 164 -21.11 18.56 0.86
CA ASP A 164 -22.03 19.40 0.09
C ASP A 164 -21.92 19.13 -1.42
N ASP A 165 -20.72 18.76 -1.89
CA ASP A 165 -20.44 18.40 -3.30
C ASP A 165 -19.96 16.96 -3.42
N VAL A 166 -20.88 16.07 -3.79
CA VAL A 166 -20.58 14.65 -4.03
C VAL A 166 -19.74 14.46 -5.30
N ALA A 167 -19.85 15.35 -6.29
CA ALA A 167 -19.06 15.26 -7.51
C ALA A 167 -17.58 15.56 -7.23
N GLU A 168 -17.27 16.55 -6.40
CA GLU A 168 -15.90 16.83 -5.98
C GLU A 168 -15.26 15.66 -5.24
N LEU A 169 -16.01 15.00 -4.36
CA LEU A 169 -15.53 13.79 -3.68
C LEU A 169 -15.20 12.68 -4.70
N LEU A 170 -16.06 12.48 -5.70
CA LEU A 170 -15.87 11.45 -6.72
C LEU A 170 -14.61 11.74 -7.56
N ASP A 171 -14.44 12.97 -8.02
CA ASP A 171 -13.28 13.41 -8.78
C ASP A 171 -11.98 13.27 -7.99
N SER A 172 -12.02 13.55 -6.69
CA SER A 172 -10.89 13.36 -5.78
C SER A 172 -10.48 11.88 -5.69
N VAL A 173 -11.44 10.98 -5.49
CA VAL A 173 -11.19 9.53 -5.41
C VAL A 173 -10.61 9.01 -6.73
N GLU A 174 -11.18 9.40 -7.87
CA GLU A 174 -10.67 9.01 -9.19
C GLU A 174 -9.24 9.49 -9.42
N THR A 175 -8.96 10.74 -9.06
CA THR A 175 -7.61 11.33 -9.18
C THR A 175 -6.59 10.55 -8.35
N HIS A 176 -6.91 10.22 -7.11
CA HIS A 176 -6.00 9.45 -6.25
C HIS A 176 -5.77 8.03 -6.78
N LEU A 177 -6.81 7.34 -7.24
CA LEU A 177 -6.68 6.01 -7.85
C LEU A 177 -5.84 6.05 -9.13
N PHE A 178 -6.03 7.09 -9.96
CA PHE A 178 -5.22 7.29 -11.16
C PHE A 178 -3.73 7.49 -10.81
N GLN A 179 -3.42 8.29 -9.79
CA GLN A 179 -2.04 8.51 -9.33
C GLN A 179 -1.39 7.21 -8.85
N ILE A 180 -2.10 6.37 -8.08
CA ILE A 180 -1.60 5.05 -7.67
C ILE A 180 -1.29 4.19 -8.90
N ARG A 181 -2.23 4.13 -9.85
CA ARG A 181 -2.06 3.36 -11.07
C ARG A 181 -0.85 3.84 -11.89
N ALA A 182 -0.68 5.14 -12.03
CA ALA A 182 0.46 5.72 -12.74
C ALA A 182 1.79 5.32 -12.10
N ARG A 183 1.91 5.40 -10.77
CA ARG A 183 3.10 4.96 -10.01
C ARG A 183 3.35 3.46 -10.18
N TYR A 184 2.31 2.64 -10.20
CA TYR A 184 2.44 1.19 -10.39
C TYR A 184 3.00 0.84 -11.77
N HIS A 185 2.49 1.48 -12.84
CA HIS A 185 2.90 1.19 -14.21
C HIS A 185 4.29 1.74 -14.53
N SER A 186 4.61 2.97 -14.15
CA SER A 186 5.94 3.57 -14.37
C SER A 186 7.05 2.65 -13.88
N ALA A 187 6.96 2.19 -12.65
CA ALA A 187 7.98 1.32 -12.09
C ALA A 187 8.00 -0.11 -12.67
N LYS A 188 6.90 -0.60 -13.26
CA LYS A 188 6.87 -1.91 -13.95
C LYS A 188 7.54 -1.85 -15.33
N ASP A 189 7.35 -0.75 -16.03
CA ASP A 189 7.94 -0.53 -17.36
C ASP A 189 9.45 -0.29 -17.25
N GLU A 190 9.91 0.45 -16.26
CA GLU A 190 11.33 0.65 -15.96
C GLU A 190 12.03 -0.66 -15.58
N HIS A 191 11.38 -1.51 -14.79
CA HIS A 191 11.92 -2.82 -14.46
C HIS A 191 12.07 -3.70 -15.70
N ARG A 192 11.09 -3.69 -16.60
CA ARG A 192 11.15 -4.42 -17.87
C ARG A 192 12.30 -3.93 -18.75
N GLN A 193 12.49 -2.61 -18.81
CA GLN A 193 13.60 -2.01 -19.58
C GLN A 193 14.97 -2.33 -18.96
N ALA A 194 15.11 -2.29 -17.64
CA ALA A 194 16.34 -2.64 -16.95
C ALA A 194 16.72 -4.12 -17.16
N SER A 195 15.74 -5.02 -17.14
CA SER A 195 15.92 -6.44 -17.40
C SER A 195 16.39 -6.71 -18.85
N ILE A 196 15.79 -6.01 -19.83
CA ILE A 196 16.18 -6.08 -21.25
C ILE A 196 17.62 -5.59 -21.45
N ARG A 197 17.99 -4.46 -20.80
CA ARG A 197 19.35 -3.91 -20.88
C ARG A 197 20.40 -4.87 -20.30
N LYS A 198 20.11 -5.53 -19.17
CA LYS A 198 21.01 -6.54 -18.59
C LYS A 198 21.24 -7.71 -19.55
N GLN A 199 20.20 -8.20 -20.22
CA GLN A 199 20.33 -9.28 -21.20
C GLN A 199 21.14 -8.90 -22.44
N ALA A 200 21.00 -7.65 -22.90
CA ALA A 200 21.73 -7.15 -24.07
C ALA A 200 23.24 -6.91 -23.83
N VAL A 201 23.67 -6.77 -22.58
CA VAL A 201 25.10 -6.58 -22.21
C VAL A 201 25.83 -7.90 -22.01
N THR A 202 25.09 -9.02 -21.84
CA THR A 202 25.67 -10.35 -21.56
C THR A 202 25.84 -11.20 -22.84
N THR A 203 25.47 -10.65 -24.00
CA THR A 203 25.67 -11.26 -25.34
C THR A 203 26.78 -10.55 -26.09
#